data_8af5ca15a63bffff923a0d77ea6d071e
#
_entry.id   8af5ca15a63bffff923a0d77ea6d071e
#
_cell.length_a   1.000
_cell.length_b   1.000
_cell.length_c   1.000
_cell.angle_alpha   90.00
_cell.angle_beta   90.00
_cell.angle_gamma   90.00
#
_symmetry.space_group_name_H-M   'P 1'
#
loop_
_entity.id
_entity.type
_entity.pdbx_description
1 polymer ?
#
loop_
_entity_poly.entity_id
_entity_poly.type
_entity_poly.pdbx_seq_one_letter_code
_entity_poly.pdbx_strand_id
1 'polypeptide(L)'
;MAETKKDWDTLTVDLSGVKTVEELHAALKEAFAFPEYYSGNLDALHDCLTDIAVKATEAAPLTVTFAGYKKAKRALGSDFHNFRNVLNDVSEEYPDFVVEWRR
;
A
#
# COMPACT_ATOMS: atom_id res chain seq x y z
N MET A 1 10.59 -16.07 -14.92
CA MET A 1 11.27 -16.10 -14.43
C MET A 1 11.70 -15.36 -13.31
N ALA A 2 12.78 -15.32 -13.04
CA ALA A 2 13.28 -14.74 -11.84
C ALA A 2 12.91 -13.31 -11.68
N GLU A 3 12.62 -12.68 -12.76
CA GLU A 3 12.34 -11.30 -12.72
C GLU A 3 11.17 -10.95 -11.88
N THR A 4 10.22 -11.81 -11.73
CA THR A 4 9.10 -11.42 -10.94
C THR A 4 9.44 -11.22 -9.50
N LYS A 5 10.47 -11.89 -9.00
CA LYS A 5 10.74 -11.72 -7.64
C LYS A 5 11.37 -10.42 -7.33
N LYS A 6 12.10 -9.82 -8.24
CA LYS A 6 12.69 -8.57 -7.95
C LYS A 6 11.67 -7.53 -7.74
N ASP A 7 10.52 -7.65 -8.36
CA ASP A 7 9.51 -6.64 -8.25
C ASP A 7 8.94 -6.53 -6.85
N TRP A 8 9.11 -7.56 -6.05
CA TRP A 8 8.58 -7.52 -4.70
C TRP A 8 9.47 -6.80 -3.72
N ASP A 9 10.72 -6.51 -4.10
CA ASP A 9 11.62 -5.80 -3.20
C ASP A 9 11.24 -4.33 -3.08
N THR A 10 10.72 -3.75 -4.14
CA THR A 10 10.34 -2.34 -4.14
C THR A 10 9.11 -2.17 -5.01
N LEU A 11 8.11 -1.52 -4.44
CA LEU A 11 6.87 -1.26 -5.16
C LEU A 11 6.52 0.20 -5.02
N THR A 12 6.28 0.88 -6.13
CA THR A 12 5.89 2.28 -6.11
C THR A 12 4.43 2.40 -6.52
N VAL A 13 3.65 3.07 -5.69
CA VAL A 13 2.24 3.32 -5.97
C VAL A 13 2.07 4.82 -6.20
N ASP A 14 1.61 5.20 -7.38
CA ASP A 14 1.43 6.60 -7.74
C ASP A 14 0.06 7.06 -7.30
N LEU A 15 0.01 7.96 -6.34
CA LEU A 15 -1.25 8.48 -5.82
C LEU A 15 -1.59 9.86 -6.37
N SER A 16 -0.79 10.37 -7.31
CA SER A 16 -0.95 11.75 -7.74
C SER A 16 -2.28 12.03 -8.43
N GLY A 17 -2.89 11.00 -9.02
CA GLY A 17 -4.19 11.17 -9.68
C GLY A 17 -5.38 10.75 -8.84
N VAL A 18 -5.14 10.34 -7.59
CA VAL A 18 -6.22 9.83 -6.75
C VAL A 18 -6.98 10.97 -6.11
N LYS A 19 -8.29 11.02 -6.34
CA LYS A 19 -9.13 12.08 -5.81
C LYS A 19 -10.30 11.56 -4.98
N THR A 20 -10.59 10.27 -5.03
CA THR A 20 -11.67 9.68 -4.26
C THR A 20 -11.18 8.43 -3.56
N VAL A 21 -11.93 8.00 -2.55
CA VAL A 21 -11.61 6.80 -1.80
C VAL A 21 -11.65 5.59 -2.72
N GLU A 22 -12.62 5.55 -3.64
CA GLU A 22 -12.71 4.45 -4.59
C GLU A 22 -11.47 4.36 -5.46
N GLU A 23 -10.98 5.52 -5.92
CA GLU A 23 -9.76 5.54 -6.73
C GLU A 23 -8.55 5.10 -5.93
N LEU A 24 -8.50 5.46 -4.66
CA LEU A 24 -7.41 5.03 -3.79
C LEU A 24 -7.37 3.51 -3.68
N HIS A 25 -8.52 2.90 -3.38
CA HIS A 25 -8.56 1.44 -3.24
C HIS A 25 -8.29 0.73 -4.55
N ALA A 26 -8.75 1.31 -5.68
CA ALA A 26 -8.48 0.74 -6.98
C ALA A 26 -6.98 0.75 -7.29
N ALA A 27 -6.30 1.85 -6.94
CA ALA A 27 -4.86 1.94 -7.17
C ALA A 27 -4.11 0.91 -6.34
N LEU A 28 -4.54 0.70 -5.10
CA LEU A 28 -3.90 -0.29 -4.24
C LEU A 28 -4.17 -1.70 -4.72
N LYS A 29 -5.41 -1.97 -5.14
CA LYS A 29 -5.74 -3.30 -5.64
C LYS A 29 -4.88 -3.65 -6.84
N GLU A 30 -4.70 -2.70 -7.73
CA GLU A 30 -3.91 -2.95 -8.92
C GLU A 30 -2.44 -3.10 -8.58
N ALA A 31 -1.90 -2.22 -7.75
CA ALA A 31 -0.48 -2.22 -7.45
C ALA A 31 -0.06 -3.47 -6.70
N PHE A 32 -0.89 -3.92 -5.75
CA PHE A 32 -0.57 -5.08 -4.94
C PHE A 32 -1.16 -6.37 -5.49
N ALA A 33 -1.93 -6.30 -6.56
CA ALA A 33 -2.61 -7.46 -7.15
C ALA A 33 -3.52 -8.13 -6.13
N PHE A 34 -4.30 -7.32 -5.41
CA PHE A 34 -5.25 -7.86 -4.44
C PHE A 34 -6.28 -8.73 -5.15
N PRO A 35 -6.82 -9.74 -4.45
CA PRO A 35 -7.79 -10.63 -5.07
C PRO A 35 -9.09 -9.93 -5.42
N GLU A 36 -9.87 -10.57 -6.27
CA GLU A 36 -11.13 -10.01 -6.75
C GLU A 36 -12.09 -9.68 -5.61
N TYR A 37 -12.00 -10.43 -4.53
CA TYR A 37 -12.92 -10.22 -3.41
C TYR A 37 -12.54 -9.02 -2.54
N TYR A 38 -11.49 -8.31 -2.88
CA TYR A 38 -11.11 -7.14 -2.11
C TYR A 38 -12.25 -6.12 -2.18
N SER A 39 -12.81 -5.78 -1.01
CA SER A 39 -14.02 -4.97 -0.96
C SER A 39 -13.80 -3.48 -0.95
N GLY A 40 -12.57 -3.03 -0.87
CA GLY A 40 -12.30 -1.58 -0.96
C GLY A 40 -12.62 -0.82 0.31
N ASN A 41 -12.48 -1.46 1.48
CA ASN A 41 -12.60 -0.75 2.74
C ASN A 41 -11.34 -0.97 3.56
N LEU A 42 -11.23 -0.24 4.68
CA LEU A 42 -10.00 -0.27 5.46
C LEU A 42 -9.74 -1.60 6.13
N ASP A 43 -10.78 -2.32 6.53
CA ASP A 43 -10.61 -3.64 7.12
C ASP A 43 -10.05 -4.62 6.10
N ALA A 44 -10.58 -4.59 4.89
CA ALA A 44 -10.09 -5.45 3.82
C ALA A 44 -8.66 -5.06 3.45
N LEU A 45 -8.37 -3.77 3.46
CA LEU A 45 -7.03 -3.29 3.18
C LEU A 45 -6.03 -3.82 4.20
N HIS A 46 -6.39 -3.73 5.49
CA HIS A 46 -5.52 -4.22 6.55
C HIS A 46 -5.23 -5.71 6.37
N ASP A 47 -6.28 -6.49 6.09
CA ASP A 47 -6.12 -7.94 5.92
C ASP A 47 -5.23 -8.27 4.73
N CYS A 48 -5.47 -7.61 3.60
CA CYS A 48 -4.70 -7.91 2.40
C CYS A 48 -3.26 -7.46 2.53
N LEU A 49 -3.02 -6.32 3.19
CA LEU A 49 -1.66 -5.86 3.42
C LEU A 49 -0.92 -6.78 4.38
N THR A 50 -1.61 -7.29 5.39
CA THR A 50 -1.00 -8.22 6.32
C THR A 50 -0.55 -9.49 5.59
N ASP A 51 -1.37 -10.01 4.68
CA ASP A 51 -1.00 -11.18 3.92
C ASP A 51 0.28 -10.96 3.12
N ILE A 52 0.47 -9.75 2.62
CA ILE A 52 1.68 -9.41 1.89
C ILE A 52 2.85 -9.20 2.84
N ALA A 53 2.59 -8.49 3.94
CA ALA A 53 3.65 -8.13 4.88
C ALA A 53 4.27 -9.31 5.56
N VAL A 54 3.47 -10.34 5.85
CA VAL A 54 4.02 -11.51 6.55
C VAL A 54 5.03 -12.24 5.68
N LYS A 55 5.00 -12.04 4.36
CA LYS A 55 5.94 -12.70 3.47
C LYS A 55 7.26 -11.96 3.38
N ALA A 56 7.31 -10.72 3.82
CA ALA A 56 8.55 -9.96 3.81
C ALA A 56 9.43 -10.46 4.95
N THR A 57 10.71 -10.65 4.69
CA THR A 57 11.62 -11.15 5.68
C THR A 57 12.85 -10.27 5.69
N GLU A 58 13.70 -10.49 6.70
CA GLU A 58 14.94 -9.75 6.78
C GLU A 58 15.79 -9.96 5.53
N ALA A 59 15.76 -11.16 4.97
CA ALA A 59 16.52 -11.46 3.77
C ALA A 59 15.88 -10.89 2.51
N ALA A 60 14.56 -10.67 2.53
CA ALA A 60 13.83 -10.17 1.38
C ALA A 60 12.77 -9.17 1.85
N PRO A 61 13.19 -7.97 2.27
CA PRO A 61 12.23 -6.97 2.73
C PRO A 61 11.46 -6.38 1.56
N LEU A 62 10.29 -5.84 1.86
CA LEU A 62 9.48 -5.18 0.84
C LEU A 62 9.35 -3.71 1.20
N THR A 63 9.74 -2.82 0.29
CA THR A 63 9.58 -1.39 0.47
C THR A 63 8.49 -0.89 -0.48
N VAL A 64 7.49 -0.23 0.07
CA VAL A 64 6.41 0.34 -0.72
C VAL A 64 6.51 1.84 -0.63
N THR A 65 6.62 2.51 -1.78
CA THR A 65 6.73 3.95 -1.86
C THR A 65 5.43 4.51 -2.43
N PHE A 66 4.81 5.43 -1.71
CA PHE A 66 3.60 6.10 -2.19
C PHE A 66 4.00 7.46 -2.74
N ALA A 67 4.09 7.56 -4.06
CA ALA A 67 4.50 8.77 -4.75
C ALA A 67 3.32 9.69 -4.96
N GLY A 68 3.55 10.99 -4.89
CA GLY A 68 2.49 11.97 -5.12
C GLY A 68 1.43 11.99 -4.04
N TYR A 69 1.77 11.55 -2.83
CA TYR A 69 0.77 11.38 -1.80
C TYR A 69 0.16 12.70 -1.33
N LYS A 70 0.88 13.80 -1.48
CA LYS A 70 0.35 15.07 -0.99
C LYS A 70 -0.91 15.51 -1.71
N LYS A 71 -1.01 15.21 -2.99
CA LYS A 71 -2.23 15.52 -3.73
C LYS A 71 -3.39 14.68 -3.25
N ALA A 72 -3.15 13.39 -3.01
CA ALA A 72 -4.20 12.52 -2.50
C ALA A 72 -4.61 12.93 -1.10
N LYS A 73 -3.65 13.30 -0.27
CA LYS A 73 -3.94 13.75 1.08
C LYS A 73 -4.85 14.97 1.06
N ARG A 74 -4.57 15.91 0.17
CA ARG A 74 -5.38 17.10 0.06
C ARG A 74 -6.79 16.78 -0.42
N ALA A 75 -6.90 15.87 -1.38
CA ALA A 75 -8.20 15.51 -1.94
C ALA A 75 -9.05 14.69 -0.99
N LEU A 76 -8.43 13.81 -0.19
CA LEU A 76 -9.17 12.87 0.63
C LEU A 76 -9.35 13.30 2.08
N GLY A 77 -8.52 14.21 2.57
CA GLY A 77 -8.67 14.70 3.93
C GLY A 77 -8.56 13.60 4.97
N SER A 78 -9.55 13.47 5.84
CA SER A 78 -9.49 12.49 6.92
C SER A 78 -9.48 11.04 6.40
N ASP A 79 -10.01 10.81 5.22
CA ASP A 79 -9.95 9.46 4.64
C ASP A 79 -8.51 9.07 4.36
N PHE A 80 -7.69 10.02 3.95
CA PHE A 80 -6.27 9.73 3.75
C PHE A 80 -5.59 9.43 5.08
N HIS A 81 -5.95 10.15 6.12
CA HIS A 81 -5.39 9.93 7.44
C HIS A 81 -5.68 8.50 7.91
N ASN A 82 -6.91 8.05 7.73
CA ASN A 82 -7.30 6.69 8.12
C ASN A 82 -6.56 5.64 7.31
N PHE A 83 -6.39 5.89 6.02
CA PHE A 83 -5.62 5.00 5.15
C PHE A 83 -4.17 4.91 5.62
N ARG A 84 -3.58 6.06 5.92
CA ARG A 84 -2.19 6.11 6.35
C ARG A 84 -1.98 5.35 7.66
N ASN A 85 -2.95 5.44 8.57
CA ASN A 85 -2.87 4.71 9.82
C ASN A 85 -2.82 3.21 9.61
N VAL A 86 -3.60 2.70 8.66
CA VAL A 86 -3.58 1.26 8.35
C VAL A 86 -2.20 0.85 7.86
N LEU A 87 -1.61 1.64 6.97
CA LEU A 87 -0.27 1.34 6.45
C LEU A 87 0.75 1.36 7.57
N ASN A 88 0.68 2.34 8.46
CA ASN A 88 1.61 2.45 9.56
C ASN A 88 1.46 1.29 10.54
N ASP A 89 0.22 0.89 10.83
CA ASP A 89 -0.02 -0.23 11.74
C ASP A 89 0.60 -1.51 11.21
N VAL A 90 0.43 -1.77 9.92
CA VAL A 90 0.98 -2.98 9.33
C VAL A 90 2.51 -2.91 9.34
N SER A 91 3.08 -1.76 8.99
CA SER A 91 4.54 -1.66 8.94
C SER A 91 5.17 -1.74 10.33
N GLU A 92 4.46 -1.31 11.36
CA GLU A 92 4.97 -1.43 12.73
C GLU A 92 4.97 -2.88 13.19
N GLU A 93 3.96 -3.62 12.79
CA GLU A 93 3.86 -5.01 13.19
C GLU A 93 4.81 -5.90 12.41
N TYR A 94 5.10 -5.53 11.17
CA TYR A 94 5.96 -6.31 10.30
C TYR A 94 7.13 -5.43 9.83
N PRO A 95 8.22 -5.40 10.61
CA PRO A 95 9.32 -4.44 10.34
C PRO A 95 9.97 -4.57 8.98
N ASP A 96 9.86 -5.73 8.35
CA ASP A 96 10.45 -5.91 7.02
C ASP A 96 9.54 -5.42 5.91
N PHE A 97 8.35 -4.96 6.26
CA PHE A 97 7.44 -4.30 5.33
C PHE A 97 7.58 -2.80 5.58
N VAL A 98 8.29 -2.11 4.70
CA VAL A 98 8.66 -0.71 4.90
C VAL A 98 7.80 0.17 4.01
N VAL A 99 7.26 1.26 4.59
CA VAL A 99 6.41 2.18 3.84
C VAL A 99 7.10 3.53 3.77
N GLU A 100 7.20 4.09 2.58
CA GLU A 100 7.79 5.41 2.36
C GLU A 100 6.79 6.32 1.66
N TRP A 101 6.78 7.57 2.06
CA TRP A 101 5.87 8.56 1.49
C TRP A 101 6.70 9.59 0.72
N ARG A 102 6.42 9.72 -0.59
CA ARG A 102 7.16 10.63 -1.44
C ARG A 102 6.20 11.63 -2.08
N ARG A 103 6.58 12.90 -2.06
CA ARG A 103 5.76 13.96 -2.63
C ARG A 103 5.60 13.82 -4.11
#